data_eec87aafb23e894e3afcdf985b3c158a
#
_entry.id   eec87aafb23e894e3afcdf985b3c158a
#
_cell.length_a   1.000
_cell.length_b   1.000
_cell.length_c   1.000
_cell.angle_alpha   90.00
_cell.angle_beta   90.00
_cell.angle_gamma   90.00
#
_symmetry.space_group_name_H-M   'P 1'
#
loop_
_entity.id
_entity.type
_entity.pdbx_description
1 polymer ?
#
loop_
_entity_poly.entity_id
_entity_poly.type
_entity_poly.pdbx_seq_one_letter_code
_entity_poly.pdbx_strand_id
1 'polypeptide(L)'
;MLCWDVCALLGYAALLVEAFPSASIRITQAHPLQLTEFQPPASCPLFWTEFEGHCYRFFPTNMTWAEADLYCAEFSNGFKSAKLTSIHSWQENVFVYDLVNSRVPGIPTISGSDLHDRRQVGVFEWTDGTPYAYSYWDGNQPDDEIHSILGKEDCVEIWFRQSSALRSWNDNSCDKIFPFVCKMPTQVN
;
A
#
# COMPACT_ATOMS: atom_id res chain seq x y z
N MET A 1 -86.44 -16.36 62.33
CA MET A 1 -85.48 -15.97 63.35
C MET A 1 -84.14 -15.81 62.74
N LEU A 2 -83.60 -14.55 62.82
CA LEU A 2 -82.23 -14.24 62.51
C LEU A 2 -81.81 -14.24 61.06
N CYS A 3 -82.07 -13.19 60.35
CA CYS A 3 -81.44 -12.79 59.11
C CYS A 3 -81.24 -11.29 59.15
N TRP A 4 -80.33 -10.88 60.00
CA TRP A 4 -79.82 -9.48 60.04
C TRP A 4 -78.36 -9.55 60.43
N ASP A 5 -77.46 -8.98 59.67
CA ASP A 5 -76.05 -8.70 59.92
C ASP A 5 -75.07 -9.09 58.79
N VAL A 6 -75.45 -9.13 57.57
CA VAL A 6 -74.43 -9.28 56.49
C VAL A 6 -74.33 -8.12 55.50
N CYS A 7 -75.11 -7.04 55.75
CA CYS A 7 -75.16 -5.95 54.77
C CYS A 7 -74.32 -4.68 55.14
N ALA A 8 -73.42 -4.77 56.14
CA ALA A 8 -72.75 -3.54 56.62
C ALA A 8 -71.21 -3.50 56.37
N LEU A 9 -70.67 -4.39 55.54
CA LEU A 9 -69.20 -4.35 55.27
C LEU A 9 -68.81 -4.23 53.77
N LEU A 10 -69.71 -3.78 52.92
CA LEU A 10 -69.38 -3.55 51.48
C LEU A 10 -69.33 -2.08 51.09
N GLY A 11 -68.97 -1.23 51.93
CA GLY A 11 -68.92 0.20 51.59
C GLY A 11 -67.64 0.84 52.10
N TYR A 12 -66.53 0.64 51.52
CA TYR A 12 -65.40 1.61 51.48
C TYR A 12 -64.15 0.93 50.85
N ALA A 13 -64.22 0.50 49.63
CA ALA A 13 -63.05 0.38 48.76
C ALA A 13 -63.01 1.56 47.81
N ALA A 14 -62.70 2.74 48.30
CA ALA A 14 -62.35 3.87 47.46
C ALA A 14 -61.06 3.52 46.74
N LEU A 15 -61.16 3.22 45.48
CA LEU A 15 -60.02 3.09 44.58
C LEU A 15 -59.32 4.44 44.48
N LEU A 16 -58.23 4.58 45.18
CA LEU A 16 -57.25 5.63 44.92
C LEU A 16 -56.59 5.27 43.58
N VAL A 17 -57.11 5.80 42.46
CA VAL A 17 -56.45 5.84 41.19
C VAL A 17 -55.39 6.92 41.29
N GLU A 18 -54.15 6.53 41.67
CA GLU A 18 -53.03 7.41 41.54
C GLU A 18 -52.80 7.70 40.05
N ALA A 19 -53.03 8.93 39.65
CA ALA A 19 -52.71 9.41 38.31
C ALA A 19 -51.17 9.45 38.20
N PHE A 20 -50.60 8.46 37.51
CA PHE A 20 -49.20 8.54 37.09
C PHE A 20 -49.02 9.72 36.16
N PRO A 21 -48.03 10.61 36.41
CA PRO A 21 -47.76 11.71 35.49
C PRO A 21 -47.30 11.10 34.15
N SER A 22 -48.04 11.37 33.10
CA SER A 22 -47.64 11.07 31.72
C SER A 22 -46.34 11.78 31.43
N ALA A 23 -45.22 11.04 31.58
CA ALA A 23 -43.96 11.53 31.09
C ALA A 23 -44.03 11.60 29.58
N SER A 24 -44.18 12.81 29.03
CA SER A 24 -44.01 13.06 27.60
C SER A 24 -42.61 12.71 27.23
N ILE A 25 -42.38 11.53 26.66
CA ILE A 25 -41.11 11.16 26.05
C ILE A 25 -40.97 12.11 24.84
N ARG A 26 -40.17 13.15 25.00
CA ARG A 26 -39.67 13.90 23.86
C ARG A 26 -38.77 12.97 23.10
N ILE A 27 -39.22 12.44 21.99
CA ILE A 27 -38.39 11.81 21.00
C ILE A 27 -37.49 12.93 20.45
N THR A 28 -36.32 13.13 21.08
CA THR A 28 -35.26 13.90 20.46
C THR A 28 -34.97 13.19 19.16
N GLN A 29 -35.11 13.91 18.04
CA GLN A 29 -34.75 13.40 16.72
C GLN A 29 -33.39 12.77 16.83
N ALA A 30 -33.35 11.43 16.69
CA ALA A 30 -32.10 10.71 16.52
C ALA A 30 -31.42 11.32 15.28
N HIS A 31 -30.28 11.95 15.48
CA HIS A 31 -29.40 12.26 14.36
C HIS A 31 -29.20 10.94 13.59
N PRO A 32 -29.38 10.95 12.26
CA PRO A 32 -29.03 9.78 11.49
C PRO A 32 -27.57 9.48 11.84
N LEU A 33 -27.34 8.35 12.49
CA LEU A 33 -25.99 7.79 12.58
C LEU A 33 -25.51 7.71 11.14
N GLN A 34 -24.59 8.59 10.76
CA GLN A 34 -23.84 8.39 9.55
C GLN A 34 -23.16 7.05 9.75
N LEU A 35 -23.73 6.02 9.13
CA LEU A 35 -23.03 4.79 8.87
C LEU A 35 -21.82 5.22 8.02
N THR A 36 -20.69 5.43 8.68
CA THR A 36 -19.41 5.49 7.96
C THR A 36 -19.35 4.16 7.24
N GLU A 37 -19.53 4.23 5.93
CA GLU A 37 -19.42 3.09 5.04
C GLU A 37 -18.08 2.43 5.36
N PHE A 38 -18.16 1.21 5.90
CA PHE A 38 -16.97 0.46 6.29
C PHE A 38 -16.30 0.04 4.98
N GLN A 39 -15.43 0.91 4.44
CA GLN A 39 -14.61 0.52 3.32
C GLN A 39 -13.71 -0.61 3.79
N PRO A 40 -13.79 -1.79 3.17
CA PRO A 40 -12.87 -2.85 3.49
C PRO A 40 -11.43 -2.33 3.32
N PRO A 41 -10.50 -2.72 4.20
CA PRO A 41 -9.12 -2.25 4.09
C PRO A 41 -8.58 -2.60 2.72
N ALA A 42 -7.91 -1.65 2.10
CA ALA A 42 -7.20 -1.86 0.84
C ALA A 42 -6.30 -3.11 0.99
N SER A 43 -6.41 -4.05 0.09
CA SER A 43 -5.70 -5.32 0.20
C SER A 43 -4.85 -5.59 -1.04
N CYS A 44 -3.74 -6.27 -0.81
CA CYS A 44 -2.89 -6.77 -1.88
C CYS A 44 -3.27 -8.22 -2.23
N PRO A 45 -3.05 -8.64 -3.48
CA PRO A 45 -3.18 -10.05 -3.86
C PRO A 45 -2.24 -10.95 -3.05
N LEU A 46 -2.52 -12.24 -3.02
CA LEU A 46 -1.66 -13.22 -2.35
C LEU A 46 -0.21 -13.12 -2.85
N PHE A 47 0.74 -13.20 -1.93
CA PHE A 47 2.19 -13.05 -2.15
C PHE A 47 2.69 -11.62 -2.47
N TRP A 48 1.81 -10.63 -2.46
CA TRP A 48 2.20 -9.23 -2.55
C TRP A 48 2.22 -8.62 -1.15
N THR A 49 3.19 -7.74 -0.90
CA THR A 49 3.33 -7.04 0.38
C THR A 49 2.82 -5.62 0.23
N GLU A 50 1.95 -5.19 1.13
CA GLU A 50 1.42 -3.83 1.14
C GLU A 50 2.43 -2.87 1.77
N PHE A 51 2.60 -1.70 1.16
CA PHE A 51 3.30 -0.56 1.73
C PHE A 51 2.75 0.74 1.13
N GLU A 52 2.34 1.68 1.99
CA GLU A 52 1.86 3.03 1.62
C GLU A 52 0.87 3.04 0.44
N GLY A 53 -0.15 2.17 0.49
CA GLY A 53 -1.20 2.12 -0.52
C GLY A 53 -0.81 1.46 -1.84
N HIS A 54 0.32 0.75 -1.87
CA HIS A 54 0.79 -0.02 -3.00
C HIS A 54 1.11 -1.46 -2.59
N CYS A 55 1.07 -2.35 -3.58
CA CYS A 55 1.41 -3.75 -3.45
C CYS A 55 2.74 -4.02 -4.17
N TYR A 56 3.65 -4.68 -3.51
CA TYR A 56 4.98 -4.98 -4.01
C TYR A 56 5.23 -6.48 -3.99
N ARG A 57 5.91 -6.98 -5.01
CA ARG A 57 6.35 -8.37 -5.06
C ARG A 57 7.74 -8.51 -5.64
N PHE A 58 8.61 -9.15 -4.89
CA PHE A 58 9.96 -9.50 -5.32
C PHE A 58 9.95 -10.77 -6.18
N PHE A 59 10.72 -10.73 -7.26
CA PHE A 59 10.97 -11.86 -8.17
C PHE A 59 12.47 -12.17 -8.21
N PRO A 60 12.90 -13.34 -7.72
CA PRO A 60 14.31 -13.72 -7.68
C PRO A 60 14.87 -14.19 -9.03
N THR A 61 14.08 -14.08 -10.09
CA THR A 61 14.49 -14.43 -11.45
C THR A 61 15.22 -13.26 -12.08
N ASN A 62 16.39 -13.51 -12.64
CA ASN A 62 17.17 -12.50 -13.34
C ASN A 62 16.60 -12.24 -14.74
N MET A 63 16.28 -10.99 -15.02
CA MET A 63 15.78 -10.52 -16.31
C MET A 63 16.44 -9.19 -16.67
N THR A 64 16.51 -8.89 -17.96
CA THR A 64 16.83 -7.54 -18.43
C THR A 64 15.75 -6.56 -18.00
N TRP A 65 16.08 -5.26 -18.01
CA TRP A 65 15.12 -4.23 -17.61
C TRP A 65 13.80 -4.32 -18.41
N ALA A 66 13.89 -4.47 -19.74
CA ALA A 66 12.70 -4.54 -20.60
C ALA A 66 11.87 -5.81 -20.36
N GLU A 67 12.52 -6.96 -20.16
CA GLU A 67 11.83 -8.20 -19.83
C GLU A 67 11.12 -8.12 -18.49
N ALA A 68 11.77 -7.52 -17.48
CA ALA A 68 11.21 -7.35 -16.14
C ALA A 68 9.98 -6.42 -16.15
N ASP A 69 10.01 -5.30 -16.90
CA ASP A 69 8.84 -4.41 -17.03
C ASP A 69 7.67 -5.12 -17.73
N LEU A 70 7.93 -5.87 -18.80
CA LEU A 70 6.91 -6.66 -19.47
C LEU A 70 6.35 -7.75 -18.56
N TYR A 71 7.20 -8.43 -17.80
CA TYR A 71 6.76 -9.46 -16.85
C TYR A 71 5.90 -8.88 -15.72
N CYS A 72 6.26 -7.71 -15.17
CA CYS A 72 5.42 -7.02 -14.19
C CYS A 72 4.05 -6.69 -14.76
N ALA A 73 3.95 -6.31 -16.03
CA ALA A 73 2.70 -5.96 -16.69
C ALA A 73 1.69 -7.13 -16.81
N GLU A 74 2.15 -8.38 -16.64
CA GLU A 74 1.27 -9.57 -16.61
C GLU A 74 0.40 -9.59 -15.34
N PHE A 75 0.79 -8.88 -14.27
CA PHE A 75 0.03 -8.78 -13.04
C PHE A 75 -0.88 -7.56 -13.07
N SER A 76 -2.14 -7.74 -12.66
CA SER A 76 -3.13 -6.67 -12.61
C SER A 76 -4.03 -6.84 -11.39
N ASN A 77 -4.45 -5.73 -10.84
CA ASN A 77 -5.49 -5.71 -9.80
C ASN A 77 -6.91 -5.53 -10.40
N GLY A 78 -7.08 -5.70 -11.71
CA GLY A 78 -8.32 -5.49 -12.44
C GLY A 78 -8.53 -4.05 -12.94
N PHE A 79 -7.76 -3.07 -12.44
CA PHE A 79 -7.82 -1.66 -12.84
C PHE A 79 -6.52 -1.18 -13.48
N LYS A 80 -5.38 -1.56 -12.90
CA LYS A 80 -4.05 -1.21 -13.39
C LYS A 80 -3.15 -2.44 -13.40
N SER A 81 -2.31 -2.54 -14.41
CA SER A 81 -1.21 -3.50 -14.44
C SER A 81 -0.09 -3.03 -13.52
N ALA A 82 0.64 -3.99 -12.96
CA ALA A 82 1.86 -3.69 -12.25
C ALA A 82 2.94 -3.20 -13.23
N LYS A 83 3.93 -2.51 -12.69
CA LYS A 83 5.13 -2.03 -13.35
C LYS A 83 6.36 -2.43 -12.54
N LEU A 84 7.55 -2.31 -13.09
CA LEU A 84 8.75 -2.24 -12.27
C LEU A 84 8.60 -1.16 -11.20
N THR A 85 9.28 -1.31 -10.09
CA THR A 85 9.10 -0.43 -8.93
C THR A 85 9.67 0.95 -9.17
N SER A 86 8.80 1.97 -9.17
CA SER A 86 9.14 3.37 -8.96
C SER A 86 9.30 3.67 -7.47
N ILE A 87 10.23 4.57 -7.09
CA ILE A 87 10.57 4.87 -5.69
C ILE A 87 10.50 6.39 -5.47
N HIS A 88 9.68 6.83 -4.51
CA HIS A 88 9.34 8.24 -4.33
C HIS A 88 9.70 8.80 -2.96
N SER A 89 10.22 7.97 -2.04
CA SER A 89 10.62 8.39 -0.70
C SER A 89 11.77 7.54 -0.16
N TRP A 90 12.44 8.06 0.87
CA TRP A 90 13.42 7.29 1.63
C TRP A 90 12.80 6.04 2.27
N GLN A 91 11.59 6.15 2.80
CA GLN A 91 10.87 5.06 3.43
C GLN A 91 10.58 3.94 2.43
N GLU A 92 10.13 4.30 1.24
CA GLU A 92 9.89 3.35 0.15
C GLU A 92 11.20 2.69 -0.32
N ASN A 93 12.28 3.46 -0.45
CA ASN A 93 13.60 2.93 -0.82
C ASN A 93 14.09 1.89 0.20
N VAL A 94 13.97 2.18 1.49
CA VAL A 94 14.30 1.24 2.58
C VAL A 94 13.43 -0.01 2.50
N PHE A 95 12.12 0.18 2.33
CA PHE A 95 11.17 -0.92 2.23
C PHE A 95 11.49 -1.87 1.05
N VAL A 96 11.72 -1.33 -0.15
CA VAL A 96 12.04 -2.11 -1.35
C VAL A 96 13.35 -2.89 -1.15
N TYR A 97 14.39 -2.23 -0.65
CA TYR A 97 15.65 -2.90 -0.35
C TYR A 97 15.50 -4.03 0.67
N ASP A 98 14.77 -3.79 1.75
CA ASP A 98 14.56 -4.79 2.81
C ASP A 98 13.68 -5.94 2.32
N LEU A 99 12.68 -5.67 1.45
CA LEU A 99 11.86 -6.69 0.81
C LEU A 99 12.71 -7.67 -0.01
N VAL A 100 13.63 -7.16 -0.83
CA VAL A 100 14.57 -7.97 -1.62
C VAL A 100 15.46 -8.79 -0.70
N ASN A 101 16.13 -8.15 0.27
CA ASN A 101 17.13 -8.78 1.10
C ASN A 101 16.57 -9.71 2.18
N SER A 102 15.31 -9.55 2.58
CA SER A 102 14.61 -10.49 3.46
C SER A 102 14.33 -11.84 2.79
N ARG A 103 14.34 -11.88 1.46
CA ARG A 103 14.06 -13.10 0.66
C ARG A 103 15.34 -13.83 0.22
N VAL A 104 16.46 -13.17 0.28
CA VAL A 104 17.78 -13.74 -0.12
C VAL A 104 18.73 -13.59 1.07
N PRO A 105 18.82 -14.58 1.96
CA PRO A 105 19.71 -14.49 3.12
C PRO A 105 21.18 -14.50 2.70
N GLY A 106 21.97 -13.62 3.26
CA GLY A 106 23.43 -13.66 3.28
C GLY A 106 24.14 -12.53 2.57
N ILE A 107 23.84 -12.19 1.33
CA ILE A 107 24.49 -11.12 0.57
C ILE A 107 23.41 -10.14 0.09
N PRO A 108 23.58 -8.83 0.32
CA PRO A 108 22.67 -7.85 -0.25
C PRO A 108 22.57 -8.02 -1.77
N THR A 109 21.33 -8.16 -2.25
CA THR A 109 21.06 -8.44 -3.65
C THR A 109 20.81 -7.13 -4.38
N ILE A 110 21.46 -6.95 -5.51
CA ILE A 110 21.17 -5.88 -6.46
C ILE A 110 19.79 -6.12 -7.06
N SER A 111 19.01 -5.07 -7.26
CA SER A 111 17.69 -5.18 -7.92
C SER A 111 17.49 -4.06 -8.91
N GLY A 112 16.97 -4.39 -10.09
CA GLY A 112 16.54 -3.41 -11.07
C GLY A 112 15.35 -2.57 -10.56
N SER A 113 15.34 -1.29 -10.88
CA SER A 113 14.24 -0.34 -10.66
C SER A 113 13.63 0.13 -11.96
N ASP A 114 12.50 0.83 -11.88
CA ASP A 114 11.78 1.36 -13.06
C ASP A 114 12.39 2.64 -13.64
N LEU A 115 13.42 3.21 -13.01
CA LEU A 115 14.04 4.47 -13.42
C LEU A 115 14.95 4.28 -14.63
N HIS A 116 14.85 5.20 -15.60
CA HIS A 116 15.69 5.20 -16.80
C HIS A 116 15.80 6.59 -17.43
N ASP A 117 16.81 6.82 -18.26
CA ASP A 117 16.97 8.02 -19.09
C ASP A 117 17.12 7.71 -20.60
N ARG A 118 16.59 6.56 -21.05
CA ARG A 118 16.65 6.03 -22.42
C ARG A 118 16.15 6.99 -23.50
N ARG A 119 15.26 7.93 -23.17
CA ARG A 119 14.73 8.91 -24.13
C ARG A 119 15.67 10.08 -24.31
N GLN A 120 16.32 10.51 -23.24
CA GLN A 120 17.25 11.63 -23.24
C GLN A 120 18.25 11.45 -22.10
N VAL A 121 19.53 11.35 -22.42
CA VAL A 121 20.63 11.21 -21.46
C VAL A 121 20.55 12.29 -20.38
N GLY A 122 20.62 11.87 -19.13
CA GLY A 122 20.55 12.72 -17.93
C GLY A 122 19.14 13.22 -17.59
N VAL A 123 18.10 12.79 -18.31
CA VAL A 123 16.70 13.10 -18.00
C VAL A 123 15.99 11.83 -17.56
N PHE A 124 16.06 11.55 -16.26
CA PHE A 124 15.48 10.36 -15.67
C PHE A 124 13.96 10.42 -15.55
N GLU A 125 13.29 9.32 -15.87
CA GLU A 125 11.85 9.17 -15.79
C GLU A 125 11.45 7.77 -15.33
N TRP A 126 10.27 7.68 -14.70
CA TRP A 126 9.62 6.42 -14.34
C TRP A 126 8.70 5.95 -15.47
N THR A 127 8.67 4.63 -15.79
CA THR A 127 7.76 4.11 -16.85
C THR A 127 6.30 4.18 -16.45
N ASP A 128 6.00 4.27 -15.15
CA ASP A 128 4.63 4.44 -14.65
C ASP A 128 4.10 5.88 -14.82
N GLY A 129 4.94 6.80 -15.30
CA GLY A 129 4.61 8.20 -15.55
C GLY A 129 4.55 9.07 -14.30
N THR A 130 4.95 8.56 -13.15
CA THR A 130 5.04 9.36 -11.91
C THR A 130 6.23 10.33 -11.95
N PRO A 131 6.16 11.48 -11.24
CA PRO A 131 7.27 12.44 -11.24
C PRO A 131 8.54 11.88 -10.61
N TYR A 132 9.70 12.13 -11.23
CA TYR A 132 11.00 11.89 -10.64
C TYR A 132 11.37 13.05 -9.71
N ALA A 133 11.02 12.90 -8.42
CA ALA A 133 11.22 13.94 -7.39
C ALA A 133 12.10 13.48 -6.22
N TYR A 134 12.38 12.19 -6.12
CA TYR A 134 13.25 11.58 -5.12
C TYR A 134 14.38 10.82 -5.80
N SER A 135 15.58 10.88 -5.22
CA SER A 135 16.73 10.09 -5.66
C SER A 135 17.64 9.73 -4.49
N TYR A 136 18.37 8.64 -4.63
CA TYR A 136 19.37 8.23 -3.65
C TYR A 136 20.60 7.62 -4.35
N TRP A 137 21.19 8.42 -5.25
CA TRP A 137 22.37 8.04 -5.99
C TRP A 137 23.58 7.77 -5.07
N ASP A 138 24.43 6.81 -5.45
CA ASP A 138 25.67 6.56 -4.77
C ASP A 138 26.76 7.51 -5.25
N GLY A 139 27.47 8.12 -4.31
CA GLY A 139 28.66 8.90 -4.57
C GLY A 139 28.60 9.80 -5.82
N ASN A 140 29.26 9.35 -6.89
CA ASN A 140 29.35 10.07 -8.15
C ASN A 140 28.34 9.60 -9.20
N GLN A 141 27.38 8.76 -8.83
CA GLN A 141 26.35 8.30 -9.73
C GLN A 141 25.22 9.34 -9.93
N PRO A 142 24.54 9.37 -11.07
CA PRO A 142 24.78 8.59 -12.29
C PRO A 142 26.02 9.11 -13.03
N ASP A 143 26.81 8.21 -13.64
CA ASP A 143 28.02 8.60 -14.36
C ASP A 143 28.04 8.23 -15.86
N ASP A 144 27.01 7.49 -16.32
CA ASP A 144 26.79 7.06 -17.71
C ASP A 144 28.06 6.42 -18.32
N GLU A 145 28.82 5.73 -17.52
CA GLU A 145 30.19 5.22 -17.70
C GLU A 145 30.67 5.28 -19.16
N ILE A 146 31.01 6.47 -19.62
CA ILE A 146 31.34 6.84 -21.01
C ILE A 146 32.41 5.94 -21.64
N HIS A 147 33.05 5.13 -20.81
CA HIS A 147 34.12 4.19 -21.18
C HIS A 147 33.69 2.74 -21.18
N SER A 148 32.42 2.43 -20.91
CA SER A 148 31.93 1.06 -20.94
C SER A 148 31.93 0.54 -22.38
N ILE A 149 32.65 -0.54 -22.59
CA ILE A 149 32.65 -1.31 -23.86
C ILE A 149 31.27 -1.94 -24.11
N LEU A 150 30.38 -1.92 -23.10
CA LEU A 150 29.09 -2.61 -23.05
C LEU A 150 27.90 -1.74 -23.40
N GLY A 151 28.09 -0.46 -23.73
CA GLY A 151 26.98 0.46 -24.12
C GLY A 151 26.62 1.43 -23.01
N LYS A 152 25.56 2.23 -23.25
CA LYS A 152 25.05 3.24 -22.35
C LYS A 152 24.45 2.64 -21.08
N GLU A 153 24.55 3.36 -19.98
CA GLU A 153 23.98 3.03 -18.70
C GLU A 153 22.64 3.75 -18.47
N ASP A 154 21.65 3.43 -19.31
CA ASP A 154 20.36 4.13 -19.34
C ASP A 154 19.34 3.57 -18.31
N CYS A 155 19.67 2.56 -17.49
CA CYS A 155 18.77 1.92 -16.53
C CYS A 155 19.34 1.93 -15.11
N VAL A 156 18.48 1.98 -14.12
CA VAL A 156 18.89 2.18 -12.72
C VAL A 156 18.67 0.93 -11.88
N GLU A 157 19.61 0.68 -11.00
CA GLU A 157 19.57 -0.40 -10.03
C GLU A 157 19.77 0.12 -8.60
N ILE A 158 19.17 -0.56 -7.62
CA ILE A 158 19.61 -0.47 -6.23
C ILE A 158 20.77 -1.43 -6.07
N TRP A 159 21.94 -0.93 -5.82
CA TRP A 159 23.13 -1.75 -5.79
C TRP A 159 23.71 -1.94 -4.39
N PHE A 160 24.67 -2.86 -4.29
CA PHE A 160 25.49 -3.05 -3.12
C PHE A 160 26.95 -3.16 -3.51
N ARG A 161 27.80 -2.27 -2.97
CA ARG A 161 29.26 -2.42 -2.95
C ARG A 161 29.77 -2.17 -1.53
N GLN A 162 30.91 -2.74 -1.18
CA GLN A 162 31.50 -2.58 0.17
C GLN A 162 31.80 -1.12 0.55
N SER A 163 32.01 -0.24 -0.44
CA SER A 163 32.31 1.18 -0.27
C SER A 163 31.14 2.10 -0.57
N SER A 164 30.00 1.58 -1.03
CA SER A 164 28.82 2.39 -1.36
C SER A 164 27.93 2.61 -0.16
N ALA A 165 27.14 3.68 -0.20
CA ALA A 165 26.07 3.86 0.75
C ALA A 165 25.03 2.73 0.60
N LEU A 166 24.60 2.16 1.71
CA LEU A 166 23.62 1.09 1.70
C LEU A 166 22.31 1.59 1.08
N ARG A 167 21.74 0.82 0.16
CA ARG A 167 20.48 1.14 -0.56
C ARG A 167 20.61 2.25 -1.61
N SER A 168 21.83 2.67 -1.96
CA SER A 168 22.03 3.70 -2.98
C SER A 168 21.81 3.16 -4.39
N TRP A 169 21.67 4.08 -5.34
CA TRP A 169 21.38 3.78 -6.72
C TRP A 169 22.60 3.96 -7.61
N ASN A 170 22.65 3.16 -8.66
CA ASN A 170 23.62 3.20 -9.72
C ASN A 170 22.91 3.11 -11.07
N ASP A 171 23.36 3.86 -12.07
CA ASP A 171 23.00 3.60 -13.46
C ASP A 171 23.78 2.41 -14.02
N ASN A 172 23.18 1.68 -14.94
CA ASN A 172 23.79 0.51 -15.57
C ASN A 172 23.14 0.23 -16.93
N SER A 173 23.79 -0.62 -17.73
CA SER A 173 23.22 -1.06 -19.00
C SER A 173 21.88 -1.76 -18.77
N CYS A 174 20.88 -1.39 -19.57
CA CYS A 174 19.55 -2.02 -19.58
C CYS A 174 19.57 -3.51 -19.96
N ASP A 175 20.66 -3.99 -20.54
CA ASP A 175 20.86 -5.41 -20.93
C ASP A 175 21.40 -6.25 -19.77
N LYS A 176 21.77 -5.64 -18.64
CA LYS A 176 22.13 -6.37 -17.43
C LYS A 176 20.92 -7.08 -16.88
N ILE A 177 21.15 -8.27 -16.35
CA ILE A 177 20.09 -9.11 -15.78
C ILE A 177 20.14 -9.08 -14.27
N PHE A 178 19.02 -8.68 -13.66
CA PHE A 178 18.87 -8.58 -12.20
C PHE A 178 17.56 -9.21 -11.75
N PRO A 179 17.44 -9.64 -10.50
CA PRO A 179 16.15 -9.82 -9.87
C PRO A 179 15.46 -8.45 -9.75
N PHE A 180 14.15 -8.43 -9.58
CA PHE A 180 13.38 -7.19 -9.63
C PHE A 180 12.17 -7.20 -8.69
N VAL A 181 11.59 -6.03 -8.51
CA VAL A 181 10.36 -5.84 -7.73
C VAL A 181 9.31 -5.21 -8.64
N CYS A 182 8.12 -5.79 -8.65
CA CYS A 182 6.95 -5.17 -9.27
C CYS A 182 6.12 -4.41 -8.25
N LYS A 183 5.51 -3.32 -8.68
CA LYS A 183 4.64 -2.43 -7.90
C LYS A 183 3.32 -2.21 -8.61
N MET A 184 2.22 -2.18 -7.87
CA MET A 184 0.90 -1.75 -8.34
C MET A 184 0.12 -1.10 -7.19
N PRO A 185 -0.85 -0.21 -7.46
CA PRO A 185 -1.69 0.33 -6.40
C PRO A 185 -2.51 -0.77 -5.72
N THR A 186 -2.84 -0.58 -4.43
CA THR A 186 -3.79 -1.47 -3.73
C THR A 186 -5.16 -1.42 -4.41
N GLN A 187 -5.94 -2.49 -4.27
CA GLN A 187 -7.35 -2.44 -4.64
C GLN A 187 -8.09 -1.60 -3.59
N VAL A 188 -8.75 -0.55 -4.04
CA VAL A 188 -9.78 0.15 -3.27
C VAL A 188 -11.10 -0.47 -3.70
N ASN A 189 -11.69 -1.30 -2.83
CA ASN A 189 -13.00 -1.90 -3.06
C ASN A 189 -14.10 -0.86 -2.80
#